data_6285195b6a127c0104211fc40c4b4d67
#
_entry.id   6285195b6a127c0104211fc40c4b4d67
#
_cell.length_a   1.000
_cell.length_b   1.000
_cell.length_c   1.000
_cell.angle_alpha   90.00
_cell.angle_beta   90.00
_cell.angle_gamma   90.00
#
_symmetry.space_group_name_H-M   'P 1'
#
loop_
_entity.id
_entity.type
_entity.pdbx_description
1 polymer ?
#
loop_
_entity_poly.entity_id
_entity_poly.type
_entity_poly.pdbx_seq_one_letter_code
_entity_poly.pdbx_strand_id
1 'polypeptide(L)'
;MAKTNDIPRFGLLSGYRVVMVGLSVAAPFAAELYAEHGADVIWVENPVNPDMGRFSQHGASTQQDRRNMRSLAMNYLKGEGRDAFLKLIETADVLIEASVGGRFASKGLGDEELWEVNPRLVIAHISGFGQTGIESYVKRASYDPIAQAFGCAMRMNGIEGQPSIPAMPFPGDYSAAFYAFGMTLAALLKRQETGRGESIDVAQFETMMRIQSQYPIKGWTYGEEYVKEGTHSLICALYGTYVCNDCEEVYVLFLGPGVLKAGLPLLDLEYGSELFPEGEGIIPYGSHAADVAEEAFANFLAQHTAEEVETILNEAGVPCSRLMNYEQAAADPHYQARGVVETWPAVDGAHEISGVKVVPDLANYPGRVWRGAPCTGQDNDDILSELGFSSETIAEMYERNLLGKKSYKESFAN
;
A
#
# COMPACT_ATOMS: atom_id res chain seq x y z
N MET A 1 2.55 23.60 -20.57
CA MET A 1 2.05 23.00 -19.33
C MET A 1 0.53 23.09 -19.36
N ALA A 2 -0.19 21.98 -19.20
CA ALA A 2 -1.65 21.99 -19.16
C ALA A 2 -2.10 22.80 -17.93
N LYS A 3 -3.04 23.73 -18.13
CA LYS A 3 -3.64 24.48 -17.03
C LYS A 3 -4.53 23.52 -16.23
N THR A 4 -4.69 23.74 -14.95
CA THR A 4 -5.40 22.87 -13.99
C THR A 4 -6.88 22.62 -14.31
N ASN A 5 -7.49 23.40 -15.20
CA ASN A 5 -8.80 23.10 -15.76
C ASN A 5 -8.82 21.88 -16.71
N ASP A 6 -7.67 21.25 -16.91
CA ASP A 6 -7.47 20.14 -17.85
C ASP A 6 -7.28 18.77 -17.15
N ILE A 7 -7.71 18.60 -15.89
CA ILE A 7 -7.76 17.27 -15.28
C ILE A 7 -8.70 16.41 -16.12
N PRO A 8 -8.19 15.37 -16.77
CA PRO A 8 -9.03 14.56 -17.66
C PRO A 8 -10.12 13.86 -16.85
N ARG A 9 -11.31 13.80 -17.42
CA ARG A 9 -12.42 13.05 -16.81
C ARG A 9 -12.27 11.56 -17.14
N PHE A 10 -12.04 10.75 -16.12
CA PHE A 10 -11.94 9.28 -16.23
C PHE A 10 -12.21 8.63 -14.85
N GLY A 11 -12.32 7.30 -14.86
CA GLY A 11 -12.45 6.51 -13.64
C GLY A 11 -13.75 6.77 -12.85
N LEU A 12 -13.89 6.06 -11.75
CA LEU A 12 -15.09 6.06 -10.90
C LEU A 12 -15.21 7.31 -10.01
N LEU A 13 -14.10 8.01 -9.76
CA LEU A 13 -14.02 9.08 -8.76
C LEU A 13 -13.85 10.46 -9.39
N SER A 14 -14.08 10.57 -10.71
CA SER A 14 -14.10 11.87 -11.40
C SER A 14 -15.16 12.80 -10.79
N GLY A 15 -14.71 13.99 -10.42
CA GLY A 15 -15.57 15.03 -9.80
C GLY A 15 -15.46 15.10 -8.28
N TYR A 16 -14.76 14.17 -7.63
CA TYR A 16 -14.39 14.30 -6.23
C TYR A 16 -13.05 15.03 -6.07
N ARG A 17 -12.94 15.83 -5.01
CA ARG A 17 -11.68 16.48 -4.59
C ARG A 17 -11.19 15.92 -3.28
N VAL A 18 -9.93 15.50 -3.25
CA VAL A 18 -9.26 14.95 -2.08
C VAL A 18 -8.08 15.85 -1.71
N VAL A 19 -8.02 16.25 -0.46
CA VAL A 19 -6.86 16.96 0.10
C VAL A 19 -6.05 15.98 0.92
N MET A 20 -4.77 15.84 0.62
CA MET A 20 -3.87 14.96 1.34
C MET A 20 -2.78 15.77 2.05
N VAL A 21 -2.65 15.56 3.36
CA VAL A 21 -1.59 16.12 4.23
C VAL A 21 -0.86 14.98 4.90
N GLY A 22 0.19 14.49 4.27
CA GLY A 22 0.90 13.32 4.77
C GLY A 22 2.26 13.14 4.13
N LEU A 23 3.04 12.28 4.75
CA LEU A 23 4.39 11.92 4.34
C LEU A 23 4.51 10.41 4.20
N SER A 24 5.62 9.98 3.62
CA SER A 24 6.00 8.57 3.53
C SER A 24 5.07 7.73 2.64
N VAL A 25 4.27 6.80 3.19
CA VAL A 25 3.53 5.81 2.39
C VAL A 25 2.03 5.83 2.65
N ALA A 26 1.56 5.69 3.89
CA ALA A 26 0.16 5.38 4.19
C ALA A 26 -0.86 6.39 3.63
N ALA A 27 -0.73 7.69 3.95
CA ALA A 27 -1.65 8.70 3.44
C ALA A 27 -1.46 8.96 1.94
N PRO A 28 -0.22 9.05 1.41
CA PRO A 28 -0.02 9.17 -0.03
C PRO A 28 -0.63 8.03 -0.82
N PHE A 29 -0.42 6.78 -0.43
CA PHE A 29 -1.00 5.65 -1.14
C PHE A 29 -2.54 5.64 -1.06
N ALA A 30 -3.12 5.97 0.10
CA ALA A 30 -4.58 6.12 0.21
C ALA A 30 -5.13 7.18 -0.75
N ALA A 31 -4.43 8.32 -0.88
CA ALA A 31 -4.80 9.40 -1.80
C ALA A 31 -4.54 9.03 -3.27
N GLU A 32 -3.48 8.25 -3.55
CA GLU A 32 -3.16 7.76 -4.88
C GLU A 32 -4.30 6.92 -5.47
N LEU A 33 -4.92 6.05 -4.68
CA LEU A 33 -6.07 5.27 -5.12
C LEU A 33 -7.23 6.16 -5.61
N TYR A 34 -7.40 7.36 -5.06
CA TYR A 34 -8.33 8.35 -5.57
C TYR A 34 -7.85 8.97 -6.89
N ALA A 35 -6.58 9.34 -6.96
CA ALA A 35 -5.99 10.00 -8.13
C ALA A 35 -5.98 9.09 -9.37
N GLU A 36 -5.67 7.82 -9.19
CA GLU A 36 -5.68 6.80 -10.23
C GLU A 36 -7.07 6.52 -10.81
N HIS A 37 -8.11 6.81 -10.03
CA HIS A 37 -9.50 6.65 -10.42
C HIS A 37 -10.21 7.99 -10.74
N GLY A 38 -9.44 9.05 -10.99
CA GLY A 38 -9.91 10.29 -11.60
C GLY A 38 -10.35 11.40 -10.65
N ALA A 39 -10.13 11.26 -9.34
CA ALA A 39 -10.35 12.36 -8.41
C ALA A 39 -9.27 13.45 -8.58
N ASP A 40 -9.64 14.70 -8.25
CA ASP A 40 -8.71 15.81 -8.11
C ASP A 40 -8.01 15.72 -6.74
N VAL A 41 -6.81 15.16 -6.71
CA VAL A 41 -6.05 14.97 -5.48
C VAL A 41 -5.01 16.08 -5.34
N ILE A 42 -5.11 16.85 -4.26
CA ILE A 42 -4.18 17.93 -3.94
C ILE A 42 -3.33 17.52 -2.73
N TRP A 43 -2.04 17.30 -3.00
CA TRP A 43 -1.05 17.04 -1.97
C TRP A 43 -0.55 18.35 -1.39
N VAL A 44 -0.92 18.64 -0.14
CA VAL A 44 -0.41 19.78 0.63
C VAL A 44 0.86 19.35 1.33
N GLU A 45 1.99 19.89 0.89
CA GLU A 45 3.31 19.52 1.42
C GLU A 45 4.06 20.72 2.01
N ASN A 46 5.07 20.41 2.85
CA ASN A 46 5.89 21.44 3.47
C ASN A 46 6.78 22.14 2.43
N PRO A 47 6.74 23.48 2.31
CA PRO A 47 7.49 24.21 1.28
C PRO A 47 9.01 24.19 1.51
N VAL A 48 9.47 23.95 2.74
CA VAL A 48 10.90 23.99 3.13
C VAL A 48 11.47 22.58 3.26
N ASN A 49 10.73 21.69 3.94
CA ASN A 49 11.15 20.33 4.21
C ASN A 49 10.20 19.35 3.51
N PRO A 50 10.41 19.08 2.23
CA PRO A 50 9.57 18.14 1.49
C PRO A 50 9.74 16.71 1.99
N ASP A 51 8.82 15.84 1.56
CA ASP A 51 8.84 14.42 1.91
C ASP A 51 10.16 13.74 1.51
N MET A 52 10.72 12.96 2.43
CA MET A 52 11.95 12.19 2.18
C MET A 52 11.81 11.20 1.02
N GLY A 53 10.61 10.69 0.75
CA GLY A 53 10.32 9.82 -0.40
C GLY A 53 10.68 10.45 -1.74
N ARG A 54 10.72 11.78 -1.84
CA ARG A 54 11.15 12.49 -3.04
C ARG A 54 12.62 12.27 -3.38
N PHE A 55 13.46 12.04 -2.37
CA PHE A 55 14.90 11.94 -2.52
C PHE A 55 15.43 10.50 -2.41
N SER A 56 14.63 9.59 -1.87
CA SER A 56 15.02 8.20 -1.73
C SER A 56 14.92 7.47 -3.07
N GLN A 57 15.98 6.75 -3.44
CA GLN A 57 15.99 5.88 -4.62
C GLN A 57 15.46 6.59 -5.89
N HIS A 58 16.00 7.77 -6.20
CA HIS A 58 15.56 8.61 -7.31
C HIS A 58 14.08 9.04 -7.27
N GLY A 59 13.48 9.07 -6.07
CA GLY A 59 12.07 9.39 -5.90
C GLY A 59 11.12 8.28 -6.35
N ALA A 60 11.58 7.04 -6.49
CA ALA A 60 10.80 5.93 -7.05
C ALA A 60 9.44 5.74 -6.34
N SER A 61 9.42 5.76 -5.00
CA SER A 61 8.15 5.68 -4.26
C SER A 61 7.23 6.87 -4.55
N THR A 62 7.79 8.08 -4.66
CA THR A 62 7.01 9.26 -5.02
C THR A 62 6.46 9.16 -6.45
N GLN A 63 7.24 8.63 -7.39
CA GLN A 63 6.79 8.43 -8.76
C GLN A 63 5.67 7.39 -8.86
N GLN A 64 5.70 6.36 -8.04
CA GLN A 64 4.65 5.34 -8.00
C GLN A 64 3.42 5.82 -7.21
N ASP A 65 3.59 6.38 -6.01
CA ASP A 65 2.50 6.58 -5.04
C ASP A 65 1.94 8.02 -5.02
N ARG A 66 2.35 8.91 -5.97
CA ARG A 66 1.86 10.30 -6.07
C ARG A 66 1.65 10.78 -7.51
N ARG A 67 1.67 9.86 -8.46
CA ARG A 67 1.29 10.17 -9.84
C ARG A 67 -0.16 10.66 -9.89
N ASN A 68 -0.53 11.40 -10.90
CA ASN A 68 -1.85 12.03 -11.05
C ASN A 68 -2.20 13.12 -10.03
N MET A 69 -1.43 13.30 -8.95
CA MET A 69 -1.70 14.33 -7.95
C MET A 69 -1.24 15.72 -8.41
N ARG A 70 -1.78 16.75 -7.76
CA ARG A 70 -1.32 18.14 -7.81
C ARG A 70 -0.58 18.49 -6.53
N SER A 71 0.54 19.19 -6.61
CA SER A 71 1.33 19.61 -5.45
C SER A 71 1.06 21.05 -5.08
N LEU A 72 0.65 21.27 -3.83
CA LEU A 72 0.57 22.57 -3.17
C LEU A 72 1.58 22.64 -2.01
N ALA A 73 2.77 23.15 -2.28
CA ALA A 73 3.80 23.31 -1.26
C ALA A 73 3.57 24.60 -0.46
N MET A 74 2.92 24.49 0.68
CA MET A 74 2.41 25.62 1.44
C MET A 74 2.53 25.43 2.96
N ASN A 75 2.91 26.51 3.65
CA ASN A 75 2.80 26.56 5.11
C ASN A 75 1.34 26.84 5.52
N TYR A 76 0.52 25.80 5.57
CA TYR A 76 -0.91 25.85 5.88
C TYR A 76 -1.24 26.16 7.35
N LEU A 77 -0.24 26.43 8.20
CA LEU A 77 -0.46 26.72 9.63
C LEU A 77 -0.38 28.22 9.95
N LYS A 78 -0.03 29.09 8.99
CA LYS A 78 0.24 30.51 9.25
C LYS A 78 -0.32 31.44 8.17
N GLY A 79 -0.87 32.58 8.61
CA GLY A 79 -1.27 33.68 7.76
C GLY A 79 -2.14 33.23 6.58
N GLU A 80 -1.87 33.81 5.41
CA GLU A 80 -2.60 33.53 4.18
C GLU A 80 -2.54 32.05 3.77
N GLY A 81 -1.49 31.31 4.19
CA GLY A 81 -1.42 29.88 3.96
C GLY A 81 -2.50 29.12 4.72
N ARG A 82 -2.84 29.55 5.96
CA ARG A 82 -3.97 28.99 6.70
C ARG A 82 -5.30 29.32 6.02
N ASP A 83 -5.48 30.55 5.60
CA ASP A 83 -6.70 30.99 4.91
C ASP A 83 -6.90 30.20 3.61
N ALA A 84 -5.82 29.99 2.86
CA ALA A 84 -5.82 29.19 1.64
C ALA A 84 -6.16 27.73 1.93
N PHE A 85 -5.63 27.16 3.01
CA PHE A 85 -5.96 25.79 3.41
C PHE A 85 -7.45 25.64 3.77
N LEU A 86 -8.01 26.55 4.55
CA LEU A 86 -9.43 26.50 4.91
C LEU A 86 -10.33 26.67 3.67
N LYS A 87 -9.98 27.57 2.74
CA LYS A 87 -10.67 27.68 1.45
C LYS A 87 -10.56 26.40 0.60
N LEU A 88 -9.43 25.72 0.66
CA LEU A 88 -9.27 24.42 -0.01
C LEU A 88 -10.21 23.38 0.61
N ILE A 89 -10.30 23.33 1.95
CA ILE A 89 -11.20 22.46 2.69
C ILE A 89 -12.67 22.72 2.37
N GLU A 90 -13.09 23.98 2.15
CA GLU A 90 -14.46 24.31 1.69
C GLU A 90 -14.85 23.56 0.41
N THR A 91 -13.88 23.27 -0.45
CA THR A 91 -14.10 22.62 -1.76
C THR A 91 -13.81 21.13 -1.74
N ALA A 92 -13.30 20.58 -0.65
CA ALA A 92 -12.88 19.20 -0.56
C ALA A 92 -14.03 18.25 -0.21
N ASP A 93 -14.01 17.05 -0.79
CA ASP A 93 -14.88 15.95 -0.40
C ASP A 93 -14.26 15.10 0.71
N VAL A 94 -12.95 14.92 0.65
CA VAL A 94 -12.16 14.09 1.57
C VAL A 94 -10.91 14.84 1.99
N LEU A 95 -10.58 14.79 3.27
CA LEU A 95 -9.26 15.10 3.82
C LEU A 95 -8.63 13.81 4.33
N ILE A 96 -7.42 13.49 3.85
CA ILE A 96 -6.59 12.40 4.38
C ILE A 96 -5.37 13.05 5.03
N GLU A 97 -5.24 12.90 6.34
CA GLU A 97 -4.08 13.39 7.06
C GLU A 97 -3.33 12.25 7.75
N ALA A 98 -2.00 12.34 7.81
CA ALA A 98 -1.16 11.41 8.53
C ALA A 98 -0.21 12.14 9.48
N SER A 99 -0.59 12.17 10.74
CA SER A 99 0.21 12.71 11.83
C SER A 99 -0.03 11.94 13.13
N VAL A 100 0.78 12.20 14.13
CA VAL A 100 0.50 11.66 15.48
C VAL A 100 -0.84 12.18 15.98
N GLY A 101 -1.58 11.36 16.72
CA GLY A 101 -2.91 11.68 17.20
C GLY A 101 -3.01 13.01 17.93
N GLY A 102 -4.10 13.73 17.66
CA GLY A 102 -4.38 15.06 18.22
C GLY A 102 -3.55 16.22 17.65
N ARG A 103 -2.64 15.96 16.70
CA ARG A 103 -1.79 17.02 16.13
C ARG A 103 -2.59 18.06 15.35
N PHE A 104 -3.53 17.65 14.52
CA PHE A 104 -4.40 18.56 13.77
C PHE A 104 -5.25 19.40 14.71
N ALA A 105 -5.93 18.78 15.69
CA ALA A 105 -6.71 19.48 16.71
C ALA A 105 -5.86 20.49 17.50
N SER A 106 -4.60 20.14 17.86
CA SER A 106 -3.69 21.06 18.57
C SER A 106 -3.30 22.30 17.73
N LYS A 107 -3.59 22.32 16.43
CA LYS A 107 -3.38 23.42 15.51
C LYS A 107 -4.68 24.15 15.15
N GLY A 108 -5.78 23.85 15.82
CA GLY A 108 -7.10 24.36 15.51
C GLY A 108 -7.62 23.89 14.14
N LEU A 109 -7.29 22.65 13.77
CA LEU A 109 -7.74 21.94 12.59
C LEU A 109 -8.36 20.59 13.00
N GLY A 110 -9.00 20.53 14.17
CA GLY A 110 -9.77 19.36 14.59
C GLY A 110 -11.04 19.20 13.77
N ASP A 111 -11.72 18.09 13.97
CA ASP A 111 -12.90 17.74 13.18
C ASP A 111 -14.00 18.79 13.26
N GLU A 112 -14.27 19.31 14.44
CA GLU A 112 -15.31 20.32 14.64
C GLU A 112 -14.97 21.62 13.90
N GLU A 113 -13.71 22.11 14.00
CA GLU A 113 -13.27 23.30 13.29
C GLU A 113 -13.30 23.12 11.77
N LEU A 114 -12.96 21.93 11.28
CA LEU A 114 -13.03 21.61 9.86
C LEU A 114 -14.48 21.48 9.37
N TRP A 115 -15.39 20.94 10.20
CA TRP A 115 -16.81 20.86 9.87
C TRP A 115 -17.55 22.20 9.99
N GLU A 116 -17.05 23.13 10.78
CA GLU A 116 -17.54 24.54 10.73
C GLU A 116 -17.32 25.15 9.33
N VAL A 117 -16.20 24.77 8.68
CA VAL A 117 -15.86 25.22 7.32
C VAL A 117 -16.61 24.40 6.26
N ASN A 118 -16.62 23.08 6.40
CA ASN A 118 -17.27 22.16 5.46
C ASN A 118 -17.95 20.99 6.20
N PRO A 119 -19.25 21.11 6.55
CA PRO A 119 -19.96 20.07 7.30
C PRO A 119 -20.13 18.76 6.53
N ARG A 120 -19.77 18.73 5.24
CA ARG A 120 -19.83 17.55 4.38
C ARG A 120 -18.47 16.85 4.23
N LEU A 121 -17.41 17.40 4.80
CA LEU A 121 -16.07 16.85 4.68
C LEU A 121 -15.97 15.47 5.34
N VAL A 122 -15.47 14.49 4.61
CA VAL A 122 -15.05 13.20 5.15
C VAL A 122 -13.58 13.32 5.53
N ILE A 123 -13.25 12.97 6.77
CA ILE A 123 -11.89 13.11 7.31
C ILE A 123 -11.34 11.72 7.64
N ALA A 124 -10.15 11.40 7.16
CA ALA A 124 -9.41 10.21 7.55
C ALA A 124 -8.11 10.60 8.25
N HIS A 125 -7.99 10.22 9.51
CA HIS A 125 -6.79 10.36 10.32
C HIS A 125 -6.03 9.05 10.32
N ILE A 126 -4.88 8.98 9.64
CA ILE A 126 -4.01 7.81 9.66
C ILE A 126 -2.88 8.08 10.66
N SER A 127 -2.77 7.23 11.67
CA SER A 127 -1.72 7.38 12.69
C SER A 127 -1.21 6.03 13.16
N GLY A 128 -0.09 6.01 13.86
CA GLY A 128 0.47 4.76 14.41
C GLY A 128 -0.43 4.13 15.48
N PHE A 129 -1.03 4.97 16.35
CA PHE A 129 -1.68 4.53 17.59
C PHE A 129 -3.12 5.07 17.77
N GLY A 130 -3.71 5.68 16.75
CA GLY A 130 -5.07 6.24 16.81
C GLY A 130 -5.12 7.68 17.36
N GLN A 131 -6.32 8.26 17.28
CA GLN A 131 -6.63 9.60 17.78
C GLN A 131 -7.07 9.58 19.25
N THR A 132 -7.44 8.42 19.78
CA THR A 132 -7.98 8.22 21.13
C THR A 132 -7.19 7.17 21.89
N GLY A 133 -7.45 7.04 23.21
CA GLY A 133 -6.77 6.07 24.06
C GLY A 133 -5.84 6.71 25.09
N ILE A 134 -4.76 6.04 25.43
CA ILE A 134 -3.77 6.53 26.40
C ILE A 134 -2.90 7.60 25.73
N GLU A 135 -2.91 8.81 26.26
CA GLU A 135 -2.24 9.98 25.67
C GLU A 135 -0.77 9.74 25.30
N SER A 136 -0.03 9.02 26.15
CA SER A 136 1.38 8.69 25.90
C SER A 136 1.58 7.75 24.72
N TYR A 137 0.56 6.98 24.30
CA TYR A 137 0.57 6.17 23.09
C TYR A 137 0.12 6.98 21.88
N VAL A 138 -0.99 7.70 22.00
CA VAL A 138 -1.51 8.56 20.92
C VAL A 138 -0.45 9.51 20.37
N LYS A 139 0.40 10.05 21.25
CA LYS A 139 1.48 10.98 20.90
C LYS A 139 2.81 10.32 20.46
N ARG A 140 2.88 9.00 20.36
CA ARG A 140 4.10 8.31 19.89
C ARG A 140 4.32 8.50 18.39
N ALA A 141 5.58 8.69 18.03
CA ALA A 141 5.98 8.54 16.64
C ALA A 141 5.88 7.08 16.20
N SER A 142 5.43 6.87 14.99
CA SER A 142 5.31 5.55 14.38
C SER A 142 5.67 5.60 12.89
N TYR A 143 6.14 4.49 12.42
CA TYR A 143 6.27 4.11 11.02
C TYR A 143 5.84 2.66 10.91
N ASP A 144 5.72 2.15 9.71
CA ASP A 144 5.29 0.79 9.42
C ASP A 144 5.89 -0.31 10.35
N PRO A 145 7.22 -0.42 10.56
CA PRO A 145 7.76 -1.48 11.42
C PRO A 145 7.31 -1.38 12.89
N ILE A 146 7.02 -0.17 13.36
CA ILE A 146 6.49 0.04 14.73
C ILE A 146 5.05 -0.48 14.81
N ALA A 147 4.24 -0.22 13.78
CA ALA A 147 2.88 -0.75 13.70
C ALA A 147 2.88 -2.29 13.61
N GLN A 148 3.77 -2.88 12.81
CA GLN A 148 3.95 -4.34 12.74
C GLN A 148 4.34 -4.94 14.09
N ALA A 149 5.25 -4.29 14.82
CA ALA A 149 5.71 -4.77 16.11
C ALA A 149 4.61 -4.67 17.19
N PHE A 150 3.96 -3.50 17.30
CA PHE A 150 2.91 -3.28 18.30
C PHE A 150 1.62 -4.02 17.98
N GLY A 151 1.30 -4.19 16.68
CA GLY A 151 0.18 -4.97 16.17
C GLY A 151 0.45 -6.49 16.11
N CYS A 152 1.48 -7.00 16.78
CA CYS A 152 1.86 -8.42 16.90
C CYS A 152 2.32 -9.11 15.60
N ALA A 153 2.13 -8.53 14.42
CA ALA A 153 2.43 -9.17 13.14
C ALA A 153 3.92 -9.52 12.97
N MET A 154 4.82 -8.62 13.42
CA MET A 154 6.25 -8.87 13.31
C MET A 154 6.70 -10.12 14.08
N ARG A 155 6.02 -10.46 15.18
CA ARG A 155 6.36 -11.63 15.99
C ARG A 155 6.18 -12.94 15.22
N MET A 156 5.32 -12.95 14.20
CA MET A 156 5.06 -14.14 13.38
C MET A 156 6.10 -14.34 12.27
N ASN A 157 6.90 -13.33 11.96
CA ASN A 157 7.85 -13.38 10.85
C ASN A 157 9.26 -13.72 11.32
N GLY A 158 9.91 -14.62 10.60
CA GLY A 158 11.29 -15.05 10.85
C GLY A 158 11.43 -16.54 11.10
N ILE A 159 12.59 -16.92 11.55
CA ILE A 159 12.97 -18.31 11.86
C ILE A 159 12.89 -18.51 13.38
N GLU A 160 12.42 -19.67 13.83
CA GLU A 160 12.40 -20.01 15.26
C GLU A 160 13.78 -19.87 15.89
N GLY A 161 13.84 -19.35 17.11
CA GLY A 161 15.10 -19.09 17.82
C GLY A 161 15.90 -17.88 17.35
N GLN A 162 15.50 -17.24 16.24
CA GLN A 162 16.11 -15.99 15.73
C GLN A 162 15.25 -14.77 16.08
N PRO A 163 15.83 -13.53 16.06
CA PRO A 163 15.03 -12.31 16.16
C PRO A 163 13.92 -12.25 15.11
N SER A 164 12.79 -11.61 15.45
CA SER A 164 11.71 -11.37 14.47
C SER A 164 12.18 -10.35 13.43
N ILE A 165 11.67 -10.49 12.21
CA ILE A 165 11.95 -9.59 11.09
C ILE A 165 10.66 -8.91 10.63
N PRO A 166 10.73 -7.63 10.19
CA PRO A 166 9.56 -6.98 9.60
C PRO A 166 9.25 -7.60 8.24
N ALA A 167 7.98 -7.70 7.91
CA ALA A 167 7.57 -7.95 6.53
C ALA A 167 7.78 -6.69 5.68
N MET A 168 8.21 -6.89 4.43
CA MET A 168 8.45 -5.81 3.47
C MET A 168 7.41 -5.89 2.33
N PRO A 169 7.13 -4.80 1.60
CA PRO A 169 7.76 -3.49 1.76
C PRO A 169 7.19 -2.62 2.89
N PHE A 170 5.93 -2.57 3.22
CA PHE A 170 5.34 -1.75 4.30
C PHE A 170 3.87 -2.14 4.53
N PRO A 171 3.58 -3.38 4.98
CA PRO A 171 2.21 -3.88 5.07
C PRO A 171 1.32 -3.10 6.05
N GLY A 172 1.90 -2.49 7.09
CA GLY A 172 1.16 -1.65 8.04
C GLY A 172 0.68 -0.35 7.41
N ASP A 173 1.52 0.27 6.59
CA ASP A 173 1.18 1.48 5.85
C ASP A 173 0.11 1.18 4.78
N TYR A 174 0.31 0.15 3.96
CA TYR A 174 -0.62 -0.22 2.90
C TYR A 174 -1.96 -0.72 3.46
N SER A 175 -1.97 -1.50 4.53
CA SER A 175 -3.23 -1.93 5.16
C SER A 175 -4.01 -0.72 5.69
N ALA A 176 -3.36 0.21 6.39
CA ALA A 176 -4.00 1.43 6.87
C ALA A 176 -4.55 2.28 5.71
N ALA A 177 -3.81 2.38 4.60
CA ALA A 177 -4.25 3.10 3.40
C ALA A 177 -5.51 2.48 2.78
N PHE A 178 -5.57 1.15 2.64
CA PHE A 178 -6.77 0.47 2.14
C PHE A 178 -7.98 0.65 3.06
N TYR A 179 -7.79 0.58 4.39
CA TYR A 179 -8.87 0.87 5.33
C TYR A 179 -9.34 2.32 5.22
N ALA A 180 -8.42 3.29 5.15
CA ALA A 180 -8.76 4.70 4.97
C ALA A 180 -9.54 4.92 3.66
N PHE A 181 -9.05 4.41 2.54
CA PHE A 181 -9.71 4.50 1.24
C PHE A 181 -11.10 3.87 1.25
N GLY A 182 -11.22 2.63 1.72
CA GLY A 182 -12.50 1.92 1.75
C GLY A 182 -13.54 2.59 2.64
N MET A 183 -13.13 3.04 3.85
CA MET A 183 -14.06 3.67 4.79
C MET A 183 -14.43 5.09 4.40
N THR A 184 -13.53 5.85 3.77
CA THR A 184 -13.89 7.16 3.22
C THR A 184 -14.89 7.03 2.06
N LEU A 185 -14.77 6.03 1.19
CA LEU A 185 -15.79 5.74 0.17
C LEU A 185 -17.15 5.39 0.79
N ALA A 186 -17.18 4.56 1.84
CA ALA A 186 -18.40 4.23 2.57
C ALA A 186 -19.03 5.48 3.20
N ALA A 187 -18.22 6.37 3.78
CA ALA A 187 -18.67 7.64 4.33
C ALA A 187 -19.21 8.59 3.26
N LEU A 188 -18.57 8.65 2.08
CA LEU A 188 -19.08 9.42 0.93
C LEU A 188 -20.45 8.92 0.46
N LEU A 189 -20.69 7.61 0.45
CA LEU A 189 -22.01 7.04 0.14
C LEU A 189 -23.04 7.45 1.20
N LYS A 190 -22.71 7.31 2.49
CA LYS A 190 -23.62 7.69 3.58
C LYS A 190 -23.90 9.19 3.61
N ARG A 191 -22.92 10.02 3.26
CA ARG A 191 -23.06 11.47 3.12
C ARG A 191 -24.16 11.89 2.13
N GLN A 192 -24.42 11.09 1.09
CA GLN A 192 -25.50 11.39 0.14
C GLN A 192 -26.88 11.38 0.80
N GLU A 193 -27.07 10.53 1.81
CA GLU A 193 -28.32 10.45 2.56
C GLU A 193 -28.37 11.49 3.69
N THR A 194 -27.27 11.68 4.42
CA THR A 194 -27.24 12.49 5.64
C THR A 194 -26.93 13.96 5.41
N GLY A 195 -26.28 14.27 4.29
CA GLY A 195 -25.73 15.60 4.03
C GLY A 195 -24.49 15.95 4.88
N ARG A 196 -24.00 15.03 5.72
CA ARG A 196 -22.90 15.26 6.66
C ARG A 196 -21.70 14.37 6.33
N GLY A 197 -20.50 14.87 6.61
CA GLY A 197 -19.26 14.09 6.57
C GLY A 197 -19.14 13.12 7.74
N GLU A 198 -18.00 12.46 7.84
CA GLU A 198 -17.63 11.50 8.88
C GLU A 198 -16.15 11.67 9.21
N SER A 199 -15.75 11.35 10.44
CA SER A 199 -14.35 11.25 10.86
C SER A 199 -13.98 9.80 11.08
N ILE A 200 -12.84 9.39 10.52
CA ILE A 200 -12.37 8.00 10.49
C ILE A 200 -10.99 7.95 11.12
N ASP A 201 -10.89 7.33 12.28
CA ASP A 201 -9.62 7.08 12.98
C ASP A 201 -9.03 5.75 12.52
N VAL A 202 -7.88 5.78 11.84
CA VAL A 202 -7.17 4.62 11.32
C VAL A 202 -5.85 4.47 12.05
N ALA A 203 -5.81 3.61 13.06
CA ALA A 203 -4.59 3.25 13.76
C ALA A 203 -3.87 2.10 13.02
N GLN A 204 -2.65 2.32 12.57
CA GLN A 204 -1.87 1.32 11.82
C GLN A 204 -1.72 -0.01 12.56
N PHE A 205 -1.50 0.03 13.90
CA PHE A 205 -1.36 -1.21 14.68
C PHE A 205 -2.65 -2.03 14.71
N GLU A 206 -3.82 -1.37 14.70
CA GLU A 206 -5.12 -2.05 14.69
C GLU A 206 -5.38 -2.71 13.33
N THR A 207 -5.02 -2.04 12.24
CA THR A 207 -5.12 -2.62 10.90
C THR A 207 -4.21 -3.84 10.76
N MET A 208 -2.97 -3.76 11.29
CA MET A 208 -2.06 -4.90 11.36
C MET A 208 -2.63 -6.06 12.20
N MET A 209 -3.26 -5.77 13.32
CA MET A 209 -3.93 -6.79 14.13
C MET A 209 -5.12 -7.41 13.40
N ARG A 210 -5.91 -6.57 12.72
CA ARG A 210 -7.13 -7.02 12.04
C ARG A 210 -6.88 -7.97 10.87
N ILE A 211 -5.78 -7.79 10.13
CA ILE A 211 -5.46 -8.65 8.98
C ILE A 211 -4.85 -10.02 9.36
N GLN A 212 -4.60 -10.27 10.63
CA GLN A 212 -4.04 -11.55 11.12
C GLN A 212 -5.08 -12.69 11.21
N SER A 213 -6.32 -12.48 10.76
CA SER A 213 -7.37 -13.51 10.69
C SER A 213 -7.66 -14.19 12.03
N GLN A 214 -7.36 -15.50 12.15
CA GLN A 214 -7.63 -16.31 13.33
C GLN A 214 -6.60 -16.19 14.47
N TYR A 215 -5.42 -15.67 14.21
CA TYR A 215 -4.33 -15.70 15.19
C TYR A 215 -4.63 -14.93 16.49
N PRO A 216 -5.24 -13.74 16.47
CA PRO A 216 -5.67 -13.09 17.70
C PRO A 216 -6.71 -13.89 18.50
N ILE A 217 -7.62 -14.59 17.81
CA ILE A 217 -8.61 -15.45 18.46
C ILE A 217 -7.91 -16.64 19.14
N LYS A 218 -6.97 -17.28 18.46
CA LYS A 218 -6.17 -18.38 19.03
C LYS A 218 -5.44 -17.93 20.30
N GLY A 219 -4.74 -16.79 20.23
CA GLY A 219 -4.02 -16.26 21.38
C GLY A 219 -4.93 -15.87 22.55
N TRP A 220 -5.94 -15.07 22.32
CA TRP A 220 -6.78 -14.50 23.39
C TRP A 220 -7.84 -15.46 23.93
N THR A 221 -8.35 -16.37 23.09
CA THR A 221 -9.42 -17.29 23.51
C THR A 221 -8.87 -18.60 24.00
N TYR A 222 -7.83 -19.13 23.34
CA TYR A 222 -7.31 -20.48 23.61
C TYR A 222 -5.93 -20.48 24.26
N GLY A 223 -5.26 -19.32 24.39
CA GLY A 223 -3.93 -19.21 24.97
C GLY A 223 -2.82 -19.83 24.10
N GLU A 224 -3.09 -20.01 22.80
CA GLU A 224 -2.13 -20.57 21.84
C GLU A 224 -1.18 -19.47 21.35
N GLU A 225 0.12 -19.65 21.56
CA GLU A 225 1.13 -18.75 20.97
C GLU A 225 1.45 -19.19 19.54
N TYR A 226 1.66 -18.20 18.66
CA TYR A 226 2.13 -18.45 17.30
C TYR A 226 3.64 -18.68 17.29
N VAL A 227 4.08 -19.70 16.57
CA VAL A 227 5.49 -20.02 16.35
C VAL A 227 5.91 -19.53 14.96
N LYS A 228 7.13 -19.02 14.83
CA LYS A 228 7.69 -18.60 13.53
C LYS A 228 7.93 -19.84 12.66
N GLU A 229 7.35 -19.85 11.49
CA GLU A 229 7.41 -20.99 10.57
C GLU A 229 8.67 -20.99 9.69
N GLY A 230 9.37 -19.85 9.58
CA GLY A 230 10.52 -19.74 8.67
C GLY A 230 10.08 -19.76 7.21
N THR A 231 10.69 -20.65 6.43
CA THR A 231 10.42 -20.80 4.99
C THR A 231 9.40 -21.91 4.67
N HIS A 232 9.01 -22.70 5.67
CA HIS A 232 8.11 -23.84 5.51
C HIS A 232 6.99 -23.79 6.54
N SER A 233 5.81 -24.24 6.16
CA SER A 233 4.69 -24.37 7.09
C SER A 233 4.96 -25.45 8.14
N LEU A 234 4.53 -25.20 9.38
CA LEU A 234 4.52 -26.20 10.45
C LEU A 234 3.20 -26.99 10.49
N ILE A 235 2.29 -26.77 9.56
CA ILE A 235 1.03 -27.51 9.45
C ILE A 235 1.24 -28.81 8.67
N CYS A 236 1.91 -28.73 7.52
CA CYS A 236 2.12 -29.88 6.64
C CYS A 236 3.44 -29.75 5.87
N ALA A 237 3.98 -30.88 5.45
CA ALA A 237 5.12 -30.95 4.54
C ALA A 237 4.74 -30.52 3.11
N LEU A 238 5.74 -30.26 2.30
CA LEU A 238 5.62 -29.78 0.92
C LEU A 238 4.78 -28.49 0.80
N TYR A 239 4.92 -27.62 1.80
CA TYR A 239 4.31 -26.31 1.84
C TYR A 239 5.35 -25.26 2.27
N GLY A 240 5.97 -24.62 1.33
CA GLY A 240 7.02 -23.66 1.62
C GLY A 240 7.86 -23.26 0.41
N THR A 241 8.99 -22.62 0.70
CA THR A 241 10.00 -22.19 -0.26
C THR A 241 11.09 -23.23 -0.38
N TYR A 242 11.44 -23.61 -1.60
CA TYR A 242 12.48 -24.62 -1.90
C TYR A 242 13.43 -24.12 -2.97
N VAL A 243 14.69 -24.57 -2.91
CA VAL A 243 15.74 -24.21 -3.86
C VAL A 243 15.87 -25.32 -4.93
N CYS A 244 15.85 -24.94 -6.20
CA CYS A 244 15.99 -25.83 -7.34
C CYS A 244 17.47 -26.01 -7.76
N ASN A 245 17.71 -26.85 -8.79
CA ASN A 245 19.08 -27.17 -9.23
C ASN A 245 19.85 -25.98 -9.82
N ASP A 246 19.15 -24.97 -10.32
CA ASP A 246 19.68 -23.72 -10.84
C ASP A 246 19.90 -22.64 -9.77
N CYS A 247 19.70 -22.95 -8.49
CA CYS A 247 19.78 -22.05 -7.33
C CYS A 247 18.66 -21.00 -7.28
N GLU A 248 17.66 -21.08 -8.15
CA GLU A 248 16.43 -20.28 -8.07
C GLU A 248 15.43 -20.96 -7.11
N GLU A 249 14.47 -20.18 -6.62
CA GLU A 249 13.51 -20.61 -5.61
C GLU A 249 12.10 -20.77 -6.18
N VAL A 250 11.40 -21.79 -5.67
CA VAL A 250 9.95 -21.99 -5.89
C VAL A 250 9.21 -21.98 -4.56
N TYR A 251 7.96 -21.52 -4.59
CA TYR A 251 7.01 -21.72 -3.49
C TYR A 251 5.98 -22.75 -3.93
N VAL A 252 5.81 -23.81 -3.15
CA VAL A 252 4.88 -24.91 -3.46
C VAL A 252 3.85 -25.11 -2.37
N LEU A 253 2.70 -25.71 -2.72
CA LEU A 253 1.61 -25.95 -1.82
C LEU A 253 0.93 -27.30 -2.13
N PHE A 254 1.33 -28.37 -1.43
CA PHE A 254 0.68 -29.68 -1.52
C PHE A 254 -0.45 -29.78 -0.49
N LEU A 255 -1.56 -29.12 -0.78
CA LEU A 255 -2.71 -29.02 0.14
C LEU A 255 -4.00 -29.45 -0.56
N GLY A 256 -4.65 -30.43 0.01
CA GLY A 256 -5.90 -31.00 -0.46
C GLY A 256 -5.74 -32.37 -1.11
N PRO A 257 -6.76 -33.26 -0.97
CA PRO A 257 -6.67 -34.66 -1.47
C PRO A 257 -6.40 -34.75 -2.97
N GLY A 258 -6.98 -33.83 -3.76
CA GLY A 258 -6.76 -33.76 -5.21
C GLY A 258 -5.33 -33.39 -5.58
N VAL A 259 -4.72 -32.47 -4.83
CA VAL A 259 -3.34 -32.03 -5.03
C VAL A 259 -2.36 -33.13 -4.66
N LEU A 260 -2.56 -33.81 -3.51
CA LEU A 260 -1.73 -34.94 -3.11
C LEU A 260 -1.83 -36.10 -4.10
N LYS A 261 -3.05 -36.41 -4.57
CA LYS A 261 -3.28 -37.43 -5.58
C LYS A 261 -2.56 -37.18 -6.89
N ALA A 262 -2.47 -35.93 -7.30
CA ALA A 262 -1.81 -35.50 -8.55
C ALA A 262 -0.30 -35.36 -8.39
N GLY A 263 0.17 -34.81 -7.26
CA GLY A 263 1.56 -34.44 -7.05
C GLY A 263 2.45 -35.56 -6.54
N LEU A 264 1.98 -36.44 -5.64
CA LEU A 264 2.80 -37.50 -5.08
C LEU A 264 3.38 -38.46 -6.15
N PRO A 265 2.62 -38.85 -7.21
CA PRO A 265 3.19 -39.69 -8.28
C PRO A 265 4.35 -39.04 -9.04
N LEU A 266 4.43 -37.70 -9.10
CA LEU A 266 5.58 -36.98 -9.70
C LEU A 266 6.87 -37.18 -8.90
N LEU A 267 6.73 -37.56 -7.64
CA LEU A 267 7.81 -37.82 -6.68
C LEU A 267 8.08 -39.30 -6.49
N ASP A 268 7.53 -40.18 -7.35
CA ASP A 268 7.56 -41.62 -7.24
C ASP A 268 6.91 -42.13 -5.92
N LEU A 269 5.92 -41.39 -5.38
CA LEU A 269 5.17 -41.75 -4.17
C LEU A 269 3.73 -42.15 -4.53
N GLU A 270 3.21 -43.20 -3.83
CA GLU A 270 1.87 -43.74 -4.10
C GLU A 270 0.82 -43.15 -3.16
N TYR A 271 -0.11 -42.28 -3.74
CA TYR A 271 -1.30 -41.88 -3.02
C TYR A 271 -2.31 -43.01 -2.89
N GLY A 272 -2.85 -43.24 -1.71
CA GLY A 272 -3.67 -44.42 -1.37
C GLY A 272 -2.87 -45.51 -0.69
N SER A 273 -1.56 -45.35 -0.49
CA SER A 273 -0.73 -46.26 0.29
C SER A 273 -0.97 -46.14 1.81
N GLU A 274 -0.37 -46.99 2.60
CA GLU A 274 -0.40 -46.89 4.07
C GLU A 274 0.25 -45.58 4.56
N LEU A 275 1.28 -45.11 3.86
CA LEU A 275 2.02 -43.87 4.21
C LEU A 275 1.28 -42.61 3.78
N PHE A 276 0.57 -42.64 2.65
CA PHE A 276 -0.19 -41.52 2.09
C PHE A 276 -1.65 -41.97 1.82
N PRO A 277 -2.49 -42.13 2.88
CA PRO A 277 -3.82 -42.73 2.75
C PRO A 277 -4.76 -41.95 1.82
N GLU A 278 -5.65 -42.64 1.15
CA GLU A 278 -6.67 -42.01 0.31
C GLU A 278 -7.64 -41.19 1.14
N GLY A 279 -7.93 -39.94 0.62
CA GLY A 279 -8.82 -39.00 1.29
C GLY A 279 -8.10 -38.00 2.21
N GLU A 280 -6.85 -38.25 2.57
CA GLU A 280 -6.06 -37.29 3.32
C GLU A 280 -5.71 -36.08 2.44
N GLY A 281 -5.80 -34.88 3.02
CA GLY A 281 -5.55 -33.62 2.33
C GLY A 281 -4.26 -32.91 2.74
N ILE A 282 -3.54 -33.47 3.73
CA ILE A 282 -2.26 -32.94 4.22
C ILE A 282 -1.32 -34.10 4.54
N ILE A 283 -0.02 -33.83 4.48
CA ILE A 283 1.03 -34.70 5.05
C ILE A 283 1.46 -33.99 6.35
N PRO A 284 1.08 -34.49 7.53
CA PRO A 284 1.31 -33.77 8.78
C PRO A 284 2.79 -33.50 9.03
N TYR A 285 3.14 -32.25 9.35
CA TYR A 285 4.51 -31.86 9.65
C TYR A 285 5.10 -32.72 10.78
N GLY A 286 6.38 -33.10 10.66
CA GLY A 286 7.10 -33.91 11.64
C GLY A 286 6.68 -35.40 11.67
N SER A 287 5.86 -35.85 10.74
CA SER A 287 5.53 -37.28 10.58
C SER A 287 6.58 -38.00 9.73
N HIS A 288 6.64 -39.35 9.84
CA HIS A 288 7.48 -40.14 8.95
C HIS A 288 7.10 -39.96 7.47
N ALA A 289 5.81 -39.78 7.18
CA ALA A 289 5.34 -39.48 5.83
C ALA A 289 5.90 -38.12 5.31
N ALA A 290 6.04 -37.11 6.21
CA ALA A 290 6.65 -35.85 5.88
C ALA A 290 8.13 -36.03 5.53
N ASP A 291 8.90 -36.80 6.33
CA ASP A 291 10.32 -37.02 6.06
C ASP A 291 10.53 -37.67 4.67
N VAL A 292 9.71 -38.71 4.35
CA VAL A 292 9.77 -39.40 3.04
C VAL A 292 9.38 -38.45 1.90
N ALA A 293 8.33 -37.68 2.08
CA ALA A 293 7.87 -36.70 1.05
C ALA A 293 8.88 -35.59 0.78
N GLU A 294 9.46 -35.04 1.84
CA GLU A 294 10.50 -33.98 1.73
C GLU A 294 11.77 -34.53 1.06
N GLU A 295 12.22 -35.74 1.38
CA GLU A 295 13.36 -36.36 0.72
C GLU A 295 13.08 -36.63 -0.76
N ALA A 296 11.91 -37.15 -1.11
CA ALA A 296 11.51 -37.36 -2.49
C ALA A 296 11.44 -36.07 -3.28
N PHE A 297 10.89 -35.02 -2.66
CA PHE A 297 10.81 -33.70 -3.28
C PHE A 297 12.20 -33.06 -3.46
N ALA A 298 13.09 -33.18 -2.49
CA ALA A 298 14.47 -32.73 -2.62
C ALA A 298 15.19 -33.42 -3.79
N ASN A 299 14.97 -34.72 -3.99
CA ASN A 299 15.52 -35.47 -5.12
C ASN A 299 14.93 -34.99 -6.46
N PHE A 300 13.64 -34.67 -6.50
CA PHE A 300 12.98 -34.08 -7.67
C PHE A 300 13.57 -32.72 -8.00
N LEU A 301 13.71 -31.83 -7.04
CA LEU A 301 14.26 -30.48 -7.19
C LEU A 301 15.72 -30.49 -7.69
N ALA A 302 16.52 -31.46 -7.22
CA ALA A 302 17.92 -31.63 -7.64
C ALA A 302 18.08 -31.95 -9.15
N GLN A 303 17.01 -32.34 -9.82
CA GLN A 303 17.01 -32.70 -11.22
C GLN A 303 16.39 -31.64 -12.15
N HIS A 304 15.70 -30.63 -11.58
CA HIS A 304 14.90 -29.68 -12.34
C HIS A 304 15.25 -28.23 -11.98
N THR A 305 15.20 -27.35 -12.98
CA THR A 305 15.24 -25.89 -12.78
C THR A 305 13.93 -25.39 -12.18
N ALA A 306 13.93 -24.19 -11.61
CA ALA A 306 12.72 -23.58 -11.06
C ALA A 306 11.58 -23.44 -12.09
N GLU A 307 11.93 -23.14 -13.36
CA GLU A 307 10.96 -23.05 -14.46
C GLU A 307 10.37 -24.43 -14.82
N GLU A 308 11.18 -25.48 -14.83
CA GLU A 308 10.70 -26.82 -15.05
C GLU A 308 9.81 -27.31 -13.93
N VAL A 309 10.19 -27.06 -12.66
CA VAL A 309 9.40 -27.40 -11.47
C VAL A 309 8.04 -26.69 -11.52
N GLU A 310 8.03 -25.38 -11.76
CA GLU A 310 6.79 -24.61 -11.89
C GLU A 310 5.87 -25.19 -12.98
N THR A 311 6.42 -25.52 -14.13
CA THR A 311 5.67 -26.07 -15.25
C THR A 311 5.09 -27.46 -14.92
N ILE A 312 5.93 -28.39 -14.48
CA ILE A 312 5.52 -29.77 -14.17
C ILE A 312 4.44 -29.81 -13.09
N LEU A 313 4.63 -29.05 -12.01
CA LEU A 313 3.69 -29.05 -10.90
C LEU A 313 2.34 -28.41 -11.28
N ASN A 314 2.36 -27.26 -11.98
CA ASN A 314 1.12 -26.60 -12.41
C ASN A 314 0.34 -27.41 -13.47
N GLU A 315 1.01 -28.10 -14.39
CA GLU A 315 0.36 -29.02 -15.35
C GLU A 315 -0.35 -30.18 -14.63
N ALA A 316 0.20 -30.65 -13.52
CA ALA A 316 -0.43 -31.65 -12.67
C ALA A 316 -1.52 -31.08 -11.74
N GLY A 317 -1.68 -29.77 -11.66
CA GLY A 317 -2.63 -29.10 -10.77
C GLY A 317 -2.13 -28.94 -9.32
N VAL A 318 -0.82 -29.00 -9.11
CA VAL A 318 -0.17 -28.66 -7.84
C VAL A 318 0.23 -27.19 -7.87
N PRO A 319 -0.28 -26.34 -6.96
CA PRO A 319 0.08 -24.92 -6.92
C PRO A 319 1.58 -24.73 -6.70
N CYS A 320 2.21 -24.05 -7.65
CA CYS A 320 3.63 -23.72 -7.62
C CYS A 320 3.88 -22.38 -8.33
N SER A 321 4.81 -21.59 -7.81
CA SER A 321 5.33 -20.41 -8.50
C SER A 321 6.79 -20.21 -8.19
N ARG A 322 7.56 -19.79 -9.20
CA ARG A 322 8.91 -19.26 -8.98
C ARG A 322 8.86 -17.96 -8.17
N LEU A 323 9.85 -17.72 -7.34
CA LEU A 323 10.08 -16.43 -6.71
C LEU A 323 10.72 -15.49 -7.72
N MET A 324 9.89 -14.79 -8.48
CA MET A 324 10.35 -13.95 -9.59
C MET A 324 11.00 -12.66 -9.12
N ASN A 325 12.09 -12.25 -9.78
CA ASN A 325 12.60 -10.89 -9.69
C ASN A 325 11.89 -9.97 -10.71
N TYR A 326 12.12 -8.65 -10.63
CA TYR A 326 11.44 -7.68 -11.50
C TYR A 326 11.78 -7.83 -12.98
N GLU A 327 12.97 -8.30 -13.34
CA GLU A 327 13.38 -8.55 -14.72
C GLU A 327 12.62 -9.75 -15.30
N GLN A 328 12.58 -10.86 -14.55
CA GLN A 328 11.81 -12.05 -14.90
C GLN A 328 10.31 -11.72 -15.03
N ALA A 329 9.76 -10.99 -14.08
CA ALA A 329 8.36 -10.58 -14.11
C ALA A 329 8.04 -9.72 -15.35
N ALA A 330 8.89 -8.76 -15.71
CA ALA A 330 8.69 -7.93 -16.89
C ALA A 330 8.78 -8.72 -18.22
N ALA A 331 9.57 -9.79 -18.24
CA ALA A 331 9.71 -10.69 -19.39
C ALA A 331 8.61 -11.77 -19.47
N ASP A 332 7.86 -11.99 -18.39
CA ASP A 332 6.84 -13.04 -18.31
C ASP A 332 5.65 -12.76 -19.24
N PRO A 333 5.23 -13.76 -20.05
CA PRO A 333 4.14 -13.58 -21.01
C PRO A 333 2.80 -13.17 -20.39
N HIS A 334 2.50 -13.60 -19.14
CA HIS A 334 1.26 -13.24 -18.48
C HIS A 334 1.29 -11.80 -17.96
N TYR A 335 2.44 -11.35 -17.40
CA TYR A 335 2.64 -9.93 -17.05
C TYR A 335 2.48 -9.02 -18.27
N GLN A 336 3.06 -9.43 -19.43
CA GLN A 336 2.94 -8.68 -20.66
C GLN A 336 1.49 -8.66 -21.19
N ALA A 337 0.80 -9.81 -21.20
CA ALA A 337 -0.59 -9.91 -21.65
C ALA A 337 -1.55 -9.08 -20.76
N ARG A 338 -1.25 -8.95 -19.47
CA ARG A 338 -2.00 -8.10 -18.56
C ARG A 338 -1.55 -6.65 -18.54
N GLY A 339 -0.43 -6.30 -19.20
CA GLY A 339 0.12 -4.96 -19.19
C GLY A 339 0.49 -4.47 -17.80
N VAL A 340 1.04 -5.34 -16.93
CA VAL A 340 1.32 -5.00 -15.52
C VAL A 340 2.36 -3.89 -15.41
N VAL A 341 3.37 -3.90 -16.29
CA VAL A 341 4.36 -2.82 -16.38
C VAL A 341 3.83 -1.76 -17.34
N GLU A 342 3.60 -0.57 -16.80
CA GLU A 342 3.17 0.61 -17.55
C GLU A 342 4.27 1.66 -17.53
N THR A 343 4.45 2.38 -18.65
CA THR A 343 5.41 3.49 -18.75
C THR A 343 4.66 4.80 -18.98
N TRP A 344 5.03 5.82 -18.20
CA TRP A 344 4.45 7.16 -18.33
C TRP A 344 5.54 8.23 -18.30
N PRO A 345 5.29 9.40 -18.92
CA PRO A 345 6.24 10.50 -18.86
C PRO A 345 6.30 11.12 -17.47
N ALA A 346 7.49 11.41 -16.98
CA ALA A 346 7.69 12.29 -15.85
C ALA A 346 7.20 13.71 -16.19
N VAL A 347 6.92 14.52 -15.16
CA VAL A 347 6.35 15.87 -15.35
C VAL A 347 7.30 16.87 -16.02
N ASP A 348 8.58 16.56 -16.13
CA ASP A 348 9.56 17.37 -16.89
C ASP A 348 9.52 17.09 -18.40
N GLY A 349 8.86 16.01 -18.82
CA GLY A 349 8.78 15.57 -20.21
C GLY A 349 10.09 15.03 -20.79
N ALA A 350 11.13 14.91 -19.97
CA ALA A 350 12.46 14.43 -20.40
C ALA A 350 12.76 13.00 -19.96
N HIS A 351 12.08 12.51 -18.94
CA HIS A 351 12.25 11.17 -18.40
C HIS A 351 10.98 10.35 -18.55
N GLU A 352 11.17 9.05 -18.71
CA GLU A 352 10.10 8.05 -18.65
C GLU A 352 10.23 7.23 -17.38
N ILE A 353 9.11 6.95 -16.75
CA ILE A 353 9.00 6.15 -15.54
C ILE A 353 8.25 4.88 -15.89
N SER A 354 8.83 3.74 -15.57
CA SER A 354 8.15 2.44 -15.67
C SER A 354 7.80 1.94 -14.27
N GLY A 355 6.57 1.55 -14.09
CA GLY A 355 6.06 1.07 -12.80
C GLY A 355 4.85 0.18 -12.97
N VAL A 356 4.15 -0.07 -11.87
CA VAL A 356 2.94 -0.89 -11.91
C VAL A 356 1.78 -0.06 -12.45
N LYS A 357 1.01 -0.62 -13.39
CA LYS A 357 -0.22 0.01 -13.90
C LYS A 357 -1.22 0.28 -12.78
N VAL A 358 -2.28 1.02 -13.08
CA VAL A 358 -3.42 1.15 -12.16
C VAL A 358 -4.10 -0.20 -11.97
N VAL A 359 -4.29 -0.60 -10.72
CA VAL A 359 -4.97 -1.84 -10.34
C VAL A 359 -6.10 -1.57 -9.34
N PRO A 360 -7.25 -2.31 -9.43
CA PRO A 360 -7.59 -3.35 -10.41
C PRO A 360 -8.04 -2.79 -11.76
N ASP A 361 -8.05 -3.67 -12.78
CA ASP A 361 -8.67 -3.34 -14.06
C ASP A 361 -10.20 -3.21 -13.93
N LEU A 362 -10.76 -2.10 -14.40
CA LEU A 362 -12.19 -1.83 -14.39
C LEU A 362 -12.75 -1.81 -15.82
N ALA A 363 -13.80 -2.60 -16.06
CA ALA A 363 -14.35 -2.78 -17.41
C ALA A 363 -14.94 -1.51 -18.03
N ASN A 364 -15.65 -0.68 -17.23
CA ASN A 364 -16.41 0.46 -17.76
C ASN A 364 -15.79 1.82 -17.43
N TYR A 365 -15.03 1.91 -16.35
CA TYR A 365 -14.44 3.15 -15.85
C TYR A 365 -12.98 2.92 -15.47
N PRO A 366 -12.12 2.59 -16.44
CA PRO A 366 -10.73 2.26 -16.15
C PRO A 366 -10.02 3.43 -15.48
N GLY A 367 -9.20 3.09 -14.47
CA GLY A 367 -8.19 3.99 -13.96
C GLY A 367 -7.06 4.18 -14.97
N ARG A 368 -6.27 5.23 -14.83
CA ARG A 368 -5.11 5.48 -15.69
C ARG A 368 -4.09 6.41 -15.07
N VAL A 369 -2.87 6.33 -15.54
CA VAL A 369 -1.85 7.34 -15.28
C VAL A 369 -1.97 8.42 -16.36
N TRP A 370 -2.30 9.66 -15.97
CA TRP A 370 -2.41 10.79 -16.91
C TRP A 370 -1.27 11.79 -16.76
N ARG A 371 -0.57 11.77 -15.62
CA ARG A 371 0.67 12.53 -15.37
C ARG A 371 1.55 11.83 -14.35
N GLY A 372 2.85 12.02 -14.43
CA GLY A 372 3.81 11.61 -13.40
C GLY A 372 3.64 12.41 -12.09
N ALA A 373 4.35 11.98 -11.04
CA ALA A 373 4.33 12.67 -9.75
C ALA A 373 4.79 14.13 -9.89
N PRO A 374 4.09 15.10 -9.25
CA PRO A 374 4.38 16.50 -9.39
C PRO A 374 5.70 16.91 -8.72
N CYS A 375 6.39 17.90 -9.27
CA CYS A 375 7.45 18.60 -8.54
C CYS A 375 6.89 19.33 -7.32
N THR A 376 7.72 19.59 -6.31
CA THR A 376 7.32 20.37 -5.12
C THR A 376 6.73 21.70 -5.52
N GLY A 377 5.47 21.95 -5.15
CA GLY A 377 4.76 23.20 -5.44
C GLY A 377 4.50 23.46 -6.91
N GLN A 378 4.50 22.43 -7.74
CA GLN A 378 4.30 22.59 -9.19
C GLN A 378 2.99 23.28 -9.53
N ASP A 379 1.95 23.02 -8.76
CA ASP A 379 0.58 23.47 -9.04
C ASP A 379 0.12 24.60 -8.10
N ASN A 380 1.04 25.24 -7.34
CA ASN A 380 0.71 26.29 -6.38
C ASN A 380 -0.14 27.41 -6.99
N ASP A 381 0.35 27.99 -8.09
CA ASP A 381 -0.25 29.18 -8.71
C ASP A 381 -1.65 28.88 -9.23
N ASP A 382 -1.83 27.71 -9.84
CA ASP A 382 -3.10 27.28 -10.40
C ASP A 382 -4.11 26.99 -9.28
N ILE A 383 -3.73 26.22 -8.25
CA ILE A 383 -4.62 25.89 -7.12
C ILE A 383 -5.05 27.16 -6.38
N LEU A 384 -4.12 28.05 -6.07
CA LEU A 384 -4.44 29.28 -5.34
C LEU A 384 -5.31 30.23 -6.19
N SER A 385 -5.09 30.30 -7.50
CA SER A 385 -5.96 31.05 -8.41
C SER A 385 -7.38 30.48 -8.47
N GLU A 386 -7.54 29.13 -8.48
CA GLU A 386 -8.85 28.46 -8.37
C GLU A 386 -9.57 28.83 -7.07
N LEU A 387 -8.83 29.01 -5.98
CA LEU A 387 -9.37 29.41 -4.67
C LEU A 387 -9.64 30.92 -4.56
N GLY A 388 -9.40 31.68 -5.63
CA GLY A 388 -9.71 33.10 -5.73
C GLY A 388 -8.63 34.04 -5.16
N PHE A 389 -7.39 33.56 -4.99
CA PHE A 389 -6.26 34.43 -4.64
C PHE A 389 -5.75 35.16 -5.88
N SER A 390 -5.43 36.47 -5.72
CA SER A 390 -4.86 37.25 -6.81
C SER A 390 -3.39 36.90 -7.06
N SER A 391 -2.89 37.15 -8.25
CA SER A 391 -1.48 36.98 -8.60
C SER A 391 -0.55 37.75 -7.67
N GLU A 392 -0.97 38.94 -7.23
CA GLU A 392 -0.22 39.81 -6.30
C GLU A 392 -0.12 39.09 -4.92
N THR A 393 -1.24 38.61 -4.40
CA THR A 393 -1.25 37.88 -3.12
C THR A 393 -0.40 36.62 -3.18
N ILE A 394 -0.47 35.86 -4.28
CA ILE A 394 0.36 34.68 -4.49
C ILE A 394 1.85 35.03 -4.49
N ALA A 395 2.24 36.12 -5.17
CA ALA A 395 3.61 36.62 -5.18
C ALA A 395 4.09 36.99 -3.77
N GLU A 396 3.27 37.70 -2.99
CA GLU A 396 3.56 38.06 -1.60
C GLU A 396 3.73 36.80 -0.71
N MET A 397 2.94 35.74 -0.93
CA MET A 397 3.08 34.49 -0.21
C MET A 397 4.42 33.80 -0.50
N TYR A 398 4.93 33.85 -1.73
CA TYR A 398 6.29 33.41 -2.06
C TYR A 398 7.37 34.24 -1.37
N GLU A 399 7.28 35.57 -1.41
CA GLU A 399 8.24 36.48 -0.76
C GLU A 399 8.33 36.23 0.75
N ARG A 400 7.21 35.88 1.39
CA ARG A 400 7.11 35.57 2.82
C ARG A 400 7.43 34.14 3.16
N ASN A 401 7.88 33.34 2.20
CA ASN A 401 8.18 31.90 2.35
C ASN A 401 6.99 31.06 2.88
N LEU A 402 5.78 31.47 2.56
CA LEU A 402 4.58 30.67 2.80
C LEU A 402 4.39 29.61 1.73
N LEU A 403 4.91 29.84 0.54
CA LEU A 403 4.94 28.88 -0.59
C LEU A 403 6.36 28.49 -0.94
N GLY A 404 6.52 27.27 -1.46
CA GLY A 404 7.76 26.77 -2.03
C GLY A 404 7.54 26.20 -3.43
N LYS A 405 8.55 26.29 -4.30
CA LYS A 405 8.53 25.69 -5.63
C LYS A 405 9.93 25.17 -5.96
N LYS A 406 10.00 23.94 -6.47
CA LYS A 406 11.28 23.34 -6.84
C LYS A 406 11.21 22.79 -8.26
N SER A 407 12.34 22.83 -8.96
CA SER A 407 12.50 22.17 -10.26
C SER A 407 12.43 20.64 -10.12
N TYR A 408 12.34 19.93 -11.24
CA TYR A 408 12.35 18.46 -11.24
C TYR A 408 13.59 17.92 -10.54
N LYS A 409 14.76 18.42 -10.89
CA LYS A 409 16.04 17.99 -10.27
C LYS A 409 16.05 18.23 -8.76
N GLU A 410 15.54 19.34 -8.27
CA GLU A 410 15.46 19.63 -6.82
C GLU A 410 14.37 18.83 -6.11
N SER A 411 13.36 18.35 -6.85
CA SER A 411 12.26 17.56 -6.30
C SER A 411 12.58 16.06 -6.21
N PHE A 412 13.47 15.55 -7.08
CA PHE A 412 13.73 14.10 -7.23
C PHE A 412 15.22 13.74 -7.34
N ALA A 413 16.14 14.71 -7.21
CA ALA A 413 17.56 14.38 -7.27
C ALA A 413 18.07 13.79 -5.96
N ASN A 414 18.95 12.80 -6.09
CA ASN A 414 19.88 12.38 -5.04
C ASN A 414 21.07 13.32 -5.00
#